data_735b4558894c6b2114e6900fd249b97b
#
_entry.id   735b4558894c6b2114e6900fd249b97b
#
_cell.length_a   1.000
_cell.length_b   1.000
_cell.length_c   1.000
_cell.angle_alpha   90.00
_cell.angle_beta   90.00
_cell.angle_gamma   90.00
#
_symmetry.space_group_name_H-M   'P 1'
#
loop_
_entity.id
_entity.type
_entity.pdbx_description
1 polymer ?
#
loop_
_entity_poly.entity_id
_entity_poly.type
_entity_poly.pdbx_seq_one_letter_code
_entity_poly.pdbx_strand_id
1 'polypeptide(L)'
;MSAEARAYLSTALDLMEKRSLMRAEVDWRQVRGEVFSHADGARKPADTYGALRSAVSALHDGHSGFFEPEQVAELKAPVKTFDGLRGRSLEGRFGYVSLPRAQASEQSYDRYVQRGRKAVAEADRSRACGWVVDLRRNSGGNMWPMLAVVARILGDGKVGGFMDAEGRTSVWTIEDGSPHIDGGPAGWRGGEPVSNGDAPVAVLTDRSTASSGEAVAVAFRGRPHTRSFGESTYGVPTSNTSHRLSDGAMLLLTEARFVDRTGRAYDAPIPPDVDVFTELRTVGTSRDRVLEAAKEWLAEQPGCE
;
A
#
# COMPACT_ATOMS: atom_id res chain seq x y z
N MET A 1 16.17 -8.24 -35.38
CA MET A 1 14.88 -7.93 -34.71
C MET A 1 13.86 -7.42 -35.73
N SER A 2 12.58 -7.89 -35.67
CA SER A 2 11.47 -7.37 -36.49
C SER A 2 11.08 -5.92 -36.14
N ALA A 3 10.38 -5.23 -37.06
CA ALA A 3 9.87 -3.87 -36.79
C ALA A 3 8.85 -3.86 -35.60
N GLU A 4 8.01 -4.90 -35.51
CA GLU A 4 7.03 -5.06 -34.44
C GLU A 4 7.70 -5.22 -33.07
N ALA A 5 8.64 -6.16 -32.94
CA ALA A 5 9.37 -6.39 -31.69
C ALA A 5 10.17 -5.15 -31.27
N ARG A 6 10.74 -4.42 -32.22
CA ARG A 6 11.47 -3.18 -31.97
C ARG A 6 10.56 -2.08 -31.46
N ALA A 7 9.40 -1.87 -32.09
CA ALA A 7 8.43 -0.86 -31.67
C ALA A 7 7.88 -1.14 -30.26
N TYR A 8 7.57 -2.41 -29.99
CA TYR A 8 7.11 -2.85 -28.69
C TYR A 8 8.13 -2.57 -27.58
N LEU A 9 9.39 -2.99 -27.80
CA LEU A 9 10.48 -2.77 -26.85
C LEU A 9 10.77 -1.27 -26.64
N SER A 10 10.78 -0.48 -27.74
CA SER A 10 10.96 0.97 -27.66
C SER A 10 9.85 1.63 -26.82
N THR A 11 8.58 1.26 -27.03
CA THR A 11 7.45 1.80 -26.26
C THR A 11 7.61 1.55 -24.77
N ALA A 12 8.01 0.34 -24.38
CA ALA A 12 8.22 0.01 -22.97
C ALA A 12 9.38 0.81 -22.35
N LEU A 13 10.51 0.93 -23.09
CA LEU A 13 11.66 1.73 -22.63
C LEU A 13 11.33 3.22 -22.54
N ASP A 14 10.56 3.77 -23.50
CA ASP A 14 10.11 5.16 -23.47
C ASP A 14 9.21 5.45 -22.26
N LEU A 15 8.35 4.50 -21.88
CA LEU A 15 7.55 4.59 -20.67
C LEU A 15 8.43 4.63 -19.41
N MET A 16 9.40 3.73 -19.30
CA MET A 16 10.33 3.70 -18.17
C MET A 16 11.13 5.00 -18.05
N GLU A 17 11.74 5.44 -19.15
CA GLU A 17 12.55 6.66 -19.21
C GLU A 17 11.75 7.93 -18.91
N LYS A 18 10.47 7.96 -19.27
CA LYS A 18 9.60 9.11 -19.05
C LYS A 18 8.94 9.12 -17.67
N ARG A 19 8.59 7.94 -17.11
CA ARG A 19 7.66 7.81 -16.00
C ARG A 19 8.28 7.30 -14.71
N SER A 20 9.37 6.49 -14.78
CA SER A 20 9.96 5.93 -13.57
C SER A 20 10.41 7.03 -12.60
N LEU A 21 10.17 6.79 -11.32
CA LEU A 21 10.68 7.62 -10.24
C LEU A 21 12.21 7.71 -10.28
N MET A 22 12.88 6.63 -10.72
CA MET A 22 14.34 6.51 -10.78
C MET A 22 14.93 6.98 -12.12
N ARG A 23 14.13 7.54 -13.04
CA ARG A 23 14.54 7.86 -14.41
C ARG A 23 15.77 8.76 -14.54
N ALA A 24 16.03 9.62 -13.56
CA ALA A 24 17.20 10.50 -13.55
C ALA A 24 18.49 9.80 -13.09
N GLU A 25 18.39 8.62 -12.48
CA GLU A 25 19.52 7.85 -11.92
C GLU A 25 20.01 6.78 -12.90
N VAL A 26 19.27 6.54 -14.01
CA VAL A 26 19.53 5.49 -15.00
C VAL A 26 20.28 6.04 -16.21
N ASP A 27 21.39 5.41 -16.60
CA ASP A 27 22.02 5.65 -17.91
C ASP A 27 21.19 4.99 -19.02
N TRP A 28 20.22 5.72 -19.53
CA TRP A 28 19.30 5.23 -20.57
C TRP A 28 20.00 4.88 -21.89
N ARG A 29 21.15 5.50 -22.20
CA ARG A 29 21.92 5.15 -23.39
C ARG A 29 22.49 3.74 -23.25
N GLN A 30 23.09 3.44 -22.11
CA GLN A 30 23.63 2.14 -21.80
C GLN A 30 22.52 1.08 -21.75
N VAL A 31 21.47 1.31 -20.93
CA VAL A 31 20.35 0.38 -20.76
C VAL A 31 19.67 0.05 -22.09
N ARG A 32 19.39 1.05 -22.93
CA ARG A 32 18.82 0.81 -24.27
C ARG A 32 19.76 -0.05 -25.13
N GLY A 33 21.07 0.23 -25.15
CA GLY A 33 22.04 -0.57 -25.90
C GLY A 33 22.04 -2.04 -25.47
N GLU A 34 22.10 -2.31 -24.20
CA GLU A 34 22.09 -3.66 -23.61
C GLU A 34 20.77 -4.39 -23.89
N VAL A 35 19.64 -3.74 -23.70
CA VAL A 35 18.30 -4.30 -23.88
C VAL A 35 18.04 -4.63 -25.36
N PHE A 36 18.42 -3.76 -26.30
CA PHE A 36 18.29 -4.05 -27.71
C PHE A 36 19.22 -5.16 -28.16
N SER A 37 20.42 -5.25 -27.60
CA SER A 37 21.36 -6.36 -27.86
C SER A 37 20.80 -7.68 -27.31
N HIS A 38 20.23 -7.68 -26.11
CA HIS A 38 19.61 -8.87 -25.51
C HIS A 38 18.40 -9.37 -26.31
N ALA A 39 17.65 -8.46 -26.95
CA ALA A 39 16.51 -8.80 -27.81
C ALA A 39 16.88 -9.03 -29.28
N ASP A 40 18.19 -9.21 -29.61
CA ASP A 40 18.56 -9.46 -31.01
C ASP A 40 17.91 -10.73 -31.55
N GLY A 41 17.47 -10.68 -32.81
CA GLY A 41 16.74 -11.78 -33.44
C GLY A 41 15.24 -11.86 -33.07
N ALA A 42 14.73 -11.09 -32.11
CA ALA A 42 13.30 -11.09 -31.69
C ALA A 42 12.39 -10.79 -32.91
N ARG A 43 11.30 -11.56 -33.05
CA ARG A 43 10.33 -11.44 -34.14
C ARG A 43 8.98 -10.93 -33.71
N LYS A 44 8.57 -11.21 -32.48
CA LYS A 44 7.27 -10.83 -31.86
C LYS A 44 7.50 -10.23 -30.46
N PRO A 45 6.53 -9.52 -29.88
CA PRO A 45 6.62 -8.94 -28.54
C PRO A 45 7.13 -9.91 -27.47
N ALA A 46 6.59 -11.12 -27.41
CA ALA A 46 6.98 -12.11 -26.41
C ALA A 46 8.48 -12.50 -26.44
N ASP A 47 9.14 -12.38 -27.59
CA ASP A 47 10.57 -12.66 -27.69
C ASP A 47 11.44 -11.58 -27.00
N THR A 48 10.84 -10.44 -26.58
CA THR A 48 11.52 -9.32 -25.90
C THR A 48 11.36 -9.34 -24.39
N TYR A 49 10.57 -10.24 -23.81
CA TYR A 49 10.23 -10.24 -22.38
C TYR A 49 11.46 -10.36 -21.46
N GLY A 50 12.44 -11.19 -21.85
CA GLY A 50 13.71 -11.30 -21.11
C GLY A 50 14.46 -9.96 -21.05
N ALA A 51 14.52 -9.27 -22.19
CA ALA A 51 15.16 -7.96 -22.29
C ALA A 51 14.40 -6.88 -21.49
N LEU A 52 13.05 -6.93 -21.47
CA LEU A 52 12.24 -6.04 -20.63
C LEU A 52 12.46 -6.26 -19.14
N ARG A 53 12.58 -7.51 -18.68
CA ARG A 53 12.93 -7.81 -17.28
C ARG A 53 14.31 -7.24 -16.91
N SER A 54 15.29 -7.32 -17.83
CA SER A 54 16.60 -6.68 -17.61
C SER A 54 16.47 -5.17 -17.51
N ALA A 55 15.65 -4.52 -18.36
CA ALA A 55 15.39 -3.08 -18.27
C ALA A 55 14.74 -2.67 -16.95
N VAL A 56 13.74 -3.43 -16.48
CA VAL A 56 13.09 -3.18 -15.16
C VAL A 56 14.10 -3.35 -14.03
N SER A 57 14.96 -4.36 -14.07
CA SER A 57 16.01 -4.57 -13.08
C SER A 57 17.00 -3.41 -13.00
N ALA A 58 17.26 -2.74 -14.13
CA ALA A 58 18.14 -1.57 -14.18
C ALA A 58 17.57 -0.31 -13.51
N LEU A 59 16.28 -0.30 -13.13
CA LEU A 59 15.67 0.77 -12.34
C LEU A 59 16.11 0.72 -10.86
N HIS A 60 16.56 -0.42 -10.37
CA HIS A 60 17.01 -0.64 -8.98
C HIS A 60 16.04 -0.19 -7.89
N ASP A 61 14.74 -0.06 -8.18
CA ASP A 61 13.72 0.41 -7.22
C ASP A 61 13.07 -0.73 -6.39
N GLY A 62 13.30 -1.98 -6.78
CA GLY A 62 12.80 -3.17 -6.08
C GLY A 62 11.27 -3.32 -6.06
N HIS A 63 10.53 -2.43 -6.75
CA HIS A 63 9.07 -2.40 -6.74
C HIS A 63 8.44 -2.35 -8.14
N SER A 64 9.16 -1.86 -9.17
CA SER A 64 8.76 -2.00 -10.56
C SER A 64 8.79 -3.45 -11.02
N GLY A 65 7.92 -3.81 -11.96
CA GLY A 65 7.78 -5.18 -12.46
C GLY A 65 7.29 -5.25 -13.91
N PHE A 66 7.63 -6.35 -14.58
CA PHE A 66 7.06 -6.72 -15.88
C PHE A 66 6.28 -8.02 -15.72
N PHE A 67 5.03 -8.04 -16.17
CA PHE A 67 4.10 -9.15 -16.07
C PHE A 67 3.62 -9.56 -17.45
N GLU A 68 3.76 -10.84 -17.76
CA GLU A 68 3.25 -11.44 -19.00
C GLU A 68 1.71 -11.46 -18.98
N PRO A 69 1.03 -11.59 -20.14
CA PRO A 69 -0.44 -11.55 -20.21
C PRO A 69 -1.14 -12.54 -19.28
N GLU A 70 -0.59 -13.76 -19.12
CA GLU A 70 -1.10 -14.80 -18.25
C GLU A 70 -1.02 -14.37 -16.77
N GLN A 71 0.11 -13.80 -16.35
CA GLN A 71 0.31 -13.27 -15.01
C GLN A 71 -0.63 -12.10 -14.72
N VAL A 72 -0.87 -11.23 -15.72
CA VAL A 72 -1.85 -10.12 -15.61
C VAL A 72 -3.25 -10.65 -15.37
N ALA A 73 -3.64 -11.74 -16.05
CA ALA A 73 -4.93 -12.38 -15.84
C ALA A 73 -5.08 -12.95 -14.41
N GLU A 74 -4.03 -13.58 -13.88
CA GLU A 74 -3.99 -14.08 -12.51
C GLU A 74 -4.11 -12.96 -11.47
N LEU A 75 -3.38 -11.85 -11.66
CA LEU A 75 -3.45 -10.68 -10.77
C LEU A 75 -4.86 -10.07 -10.69
N LYS A 76 -5.63 -10.17 -11.76
CA LYS A 76 -7.01 -9.66 -11.86
C LYS A 76 -8.08 -10.67 -11.47
N ALA A 77 -7.68 -11.89 -11.12
CA ALA A 77 -8.64 -12.93 -10.75
C ALA A 77 -9.48 -12.52 -9.53
N PRO A 78 -10.78 -12.86 -9.50
CA PRO A 78 -11.65 -12.57 -8.37
C PRO A 78 -11.17 -13.29 -7.10
N VAL A 79 -11.06 -12.57 -6.00
CA VAL A 79 -10.76 -13.14 -4.67
C VAL A 79 -12.05 -13.31 -3.90
N LYS A 80 -12.28 -14.52 -3.35
CA LYS A 80 -13.50 -14.86 -2.60
C LYS A 80 -13.43 -14.41 -1.13
N THR A 81 -12.25 -14.50 -0.53
CA THR A 81 -12.02 -14.20 0.89
C THR A 81 -10.81 -13.27 1.05
N PHE A 82 -10.82 -12.50 2.12
CA PHE A 82 -9.68 -11.71 2.54
C PHE A 82 -9.28 -12.21 3.93
N ASP A 83 -8.43 -13.25 3.93
CA ASP A 83 -8.02 -13.90 5.15
C ASP A 83 -7.25 -12.91 6.05
N GLY A 84 -7.67 -12.84 7.31
CA GLY A 84 -7.13 -11.86 8.26
C GLY A 84 -7.90 -10.55 8.35
N LEU A 85 -8.83 -10.21 7.44
CA LEU A 85 -9.69 -9.02 7.57
C LEU A 85 -10.74 -9.28 8.66
N ARG A 86 -10.50 -8.73 9.83
CA ARG A 86 -11.35 -8.97 11.03
C ARG A 86 -11.31 -7.76 11.96
N GLY A 87 -12.38 -7.63 12.75
CA GLY A 87 -12.48 -6.68 13.84
C GLY A 87 -12.97 -7.35 15.10
N ARG A 88 -12.53 -6.85 16.24
CA ARG A 88 -12.99 -7.30 17.56
C ARG A 88 -12.75 -6.23 18.61
N SER A 89 -13.53 -6.25 19.67
CA SER A 89 -13.18 -5.50 20.88
C SER A 89 -12.09 -6.25 21.65
N LEU A 90 -11.11 -5.50 22.15
CA LEU A 90 -10.09 -6.00 23.08
C LEU A 90 -10.41 -5.47 24.47
N GLU A 91 -10.47 -6.38 25.45
CA GLU A 91 -10.74 -6.05 26.87
C GLU A 91 -12.00 -5.19 27.11
N GLY A 92 -12.93 -5.24 26.16
CA GLY A 92 -14.18 -4.46 26.26
C GLY A 92 -14.01 -2.95 26.06
N ARG A 93 -12.81 -2.45 25.76
CA ARG A 93 -12.52 -1.01 25.68
C ARG A 93 -11.73 -0.57 24.46
N PHE A 94 -10.93 -1.42 23.82
CA PHE A 94 -10.18 -1.06 22.59
C PHE A 94 -10.80 -1.71 21.37
N GLY A 95 -10.92 -0.96 20.29
CA GLY A 95 -11.23 -1.50 18.97
C GLY A 95 -9.99 -2.06 18.29
N TYR A 96 -10.07 -3.25 17.71
CA TYR A 96 -9.00 -3.85 16.92
C TYR A 96 -9.52 -4.11 15.50
N VAL A 97 -8.77 -3.69 14.50
CA VAL A 97 -9.01 -4.03 13.10
C VAL A 97 -7.71 -4.47 12.44
N SER A 98 -7.74 -5.62 11.78
CA SER A 98 -6.62 -6.13 10.99
C SER A 98 -6.93 -5.97 9.51
N LEU A 99 -6.01 -5.38 8.76
CA LEU A 99 -6.10 -5.12 7.32
C LEU A 99 -5.09 -5.99 6.57
N PRO A 100 -5.50 -7.13 5.99
CA PRO A 100 -4.63 -7.91 5.11
C PRO A 100 -4.46 -7.20 3.76
N ARG A 101 -3.55 -7.74 2.91
CA ARG A 101 -3.38 -7.24 1.53
C ARG A 101 -4.72 -7.16 0.79
N ALA A 102 -4.90 -6.11 0.01
CA ALA A 102 -6.06 -5.91 -0.85
C ALA A 102 -5.64 -6.00 -2.33
N GLN A 103 -5.37 -7.22 -2.82
CA GLN A 103 -5.11 -7.47 -4.23
C GLN A 103 -6.20 -8.36 -4.80
N ALA A 104 -6.95 -7.83 -5.78
CA ALA A 104 -8.11 -8.52 -6.33
C ALA A 104 -8.70 -7.78 -7.54
N SER A 105 -9.78 -8.32 -8.12
CA SER A 105 -10.62 -7.58 -9.08
C SER A 105 -11.40 -6.44 -8.41
N GLU A 106 -11.87 -5.46 -9.19
CA GLU A 106 -12.67 -4.34 -8.69
C GLU A 106 -13.89 -4.80 -7.86
N GLN A 107 -14.62 -5.80 -8.33
CA GLN A 107 -15.76 -6.38 -7.59
C GLN A 107 -15.37 -6.98 -6.24
N SER A 108 -14.13 -7.41 -6.10
CA SER A 108 -13.63 -7.94 -4.83
C SER A 108 -13.29 -6.84 -3.84
N TYR A 109 -12.94 -5.66 -4.30
CA TYR A 109 -12.69 -4.50 -3.43
C TYR A 109 -13.96 -4.04 -2.71
N ASP A 110 -15.13 -4.08 -3.35
CA ASP A 110 -16.41 -3.77 -2.67
C ASP A 110 -16.63 -4.71 -1.48
N ARG A 111 -16.38 -6.00 -1.67
CA ARG A 111 -16.46 -6.98 -0.58
C ARG A 111 -15.42 -6.74 0.52
N TYR A 112 -14.21 -6.31 0.15
CA TYR A 112 -13.19 -5.93 1.12
C TYR A 112 -13.69 -4.78 2.01
N VAL A 113 -14.19 -3.71 1.39
CA VAL A 113 -14.68 -2.52 2.11
C VAL A 113 -15.90 -2.86 2.97
N GLN A 114 -16.89 -3.57 2.43
CA GLN A 114 -18.08 -3.98 3.19
C GLN A 114 -17.70 -4.82 4.41
N ARG A 115 -16.85 -5.84 4.21
CA ARG A 115 -16.38 -6.70 5.31
C ARG A 115 -15.53 -5.94 6.32
N GLY A 116 -14.64 -5.05 5.85
CA GLY A 116 -13.79 -4.24 6.70
C GLY A 116 -14.59 -3.25 7.55
N ARG A 117 -15.57 -2.56 6.97
CA ARG A 117 -16.47 -1.65 7.71
C ARG A 117 -17.31 -2.41 8.76
N LYS A 118 -17.81 -3.59 8.40
CA LYS A 118 -18.47 -4.46 9.39
C LYS A 118 -17.52 -4.85 10.52
N ALA A 119 -16.26 -5.16 10.21
CA ALA A 119 -15.24 -5.45 11.23
C ALA A 119 -14.96 -4.26 12.14
N VAL A 120 -14.88 -3.03 11.61
CA VAL A 120 -14.76 -1.79 12.40
C VAL A 120 -15.99 -1.60 13.30
N ALA A 121 -17.19 -1.73 12.75
CA ALA A 121 -18.44 -1.60 13.55
C ALA A 121 -18.53 -2.66 14.66
N GLU A 122 -18.08 -3.90 14.40
CA GLU A 122 -18.02 -4.95 15.42
C GLU A 122 -17.01 -4.63 16.52
N ALA A 123 -15.85 -4.06 16.15
CA ALA A 123 -14.82 -3.65 17.10
C ALA A 123 -15.27 -2.45 17.98
N ASP A 124 -16.12 -1.57 17.44
CA ASP A 124 -16.64 -0.39 18.14
C ASP A 124 -17.88 -0.64 19.01
N ARG A 125 -18.42 -1.85 19.05
CA ARG A 125 -19.63 -2.17 19.85
C ARG A 125 -19.51 -1.81 21.32
N SER A 126 -18.31 -1.89 21.88
CA SER A 126 -18.01 -1.49 23.26
C SER A 126 -17.70 0.00 23.41
N ARG A 127 -17.94 0.82 22.37
CA ARG A 127 -17.59 2.24 22.32
C ARG A 127 -16.08 2.43 22.58
N ALA A 128 -15.26 1.97 21.63
CA ALA A 128 -13.82 1.94 21.76
C ALA A 128 -13.23 3.29 22.19
N CYS A 129 -12.50 3.31 23.27
CA CYS A 129 -11.75 4.49 23.72
C CYS A 129 -10.46 4.72 22.93
N GLY A 130 -9.92 3.67 22.33
CA GLY A 130 -8.73 3.67 21.50
C GLY A 130 -8.76 2.55 20.47
N TRP A 131 -7.90 2.65 19.44
CA TRP A 131 -7.88 1.72 18.32
C TRP A 131 -6.52 1.05 18.13
N VAL A 132 -6.54 -0.22 17.75
CA VAL A 132 -5.40 -0.93 17.18
C VAL A 132 -5.69 -1.19 15.70
N VAL A 133 -4.86 -0.65 14.82
CA VAL A 133 -4.87 -0.92 13.37
C VAL A 133 -3.68 -1.81 13.04
N ASP A 134 -3.95 -3.09 12.76
CA ASP A 134 -2.92 -4.10 12.54
C ASP A 134 -2.65 -4.27 11.04
N LEU A 135 -1.48 -3.82 10.60
CA LEU A 135 -0.97 -3.91 9.22
C LEU A 135 0.08 -5.02 9.08
N ARG A 136 0.37 -5.78 10.10
CA ARG A 136 1.33 -6.88 10.02
C ARG A 136 0.86 -7.90 8.99
N ARG A 137 1.81 -8.43 8.21
CA ARG A 137 1.57 -9.33 7.07
C ARG A 137 0.76 -8.70 5.91
N ASN A 138 0.59 -7.38 5.89
CA ASN A 138 -0.03 -6.70 4.78
C ASN A 138 1.00 -6.36 3.71
N SER A 139 1.13 -7.20 2.69
CA SER A 139 2.09 -7.03 1.60
C SER A 139 1.58 -6.09 0.49
N GLY A 140 0.56 -5.27 0.73
CA GLY A 140 0.12 -4.23 -0.20
C GLY A 140 -1.11 -4.58 -1.05
N GLY A 141 -1.10 -4.19 -2.30
CA GLY A 141 -2.23 -4.29 -3.24
C GLY A 141 -2.82 -2.91 -3.58
N ASN A 142 -4.13 -2.72 -3.40
CA ASN A 142 -4.79 -1.42 -3.56
C ASN A 142 -5.01 -0.76 -2.19
N MET A 143 -4.46 0.42 -1.98
CA MET A 143 -4.59 1.15 -0.72
C MET A 143 -5.98 1.75 -0.48
N TRP A 144 -6.70 2.09 -1.54
CA TRP A 144 -7.97 2.83 -1.42
C TRP A 144 -9.06 2.06 -0.67
N PRO A 145 -9.31 0.76 -0.94
CA PRO A 145 -10.22 -0.03 -0.11
C PRO A 145 -9.76 -0.15 1.34
N MET A 146 -8.44 -0.20 1.61
CA MET A 146 -7.91 -0.22 2.98
C MET A 146 -8.20 1.11 3.69
N LEU A 147 -7.90 2.24 3.04
CA LEU A 147 -8.20 3.58 3.57
C LEU A 147 -9.71 3.76 3.80
N ALA A 148 -10.56 3.27 2.89
CA ALA A 148 -12.01 3.35 3.04
C ALA A 148 -12.55 2.56 4.24
N VAL A 149 -11.84 1.51 4.68
CA VAL A 149 -12.18 0.77 5.91
C VAL A 149 -11.86 1.57 7.15
N VAL A 150 -10.69 2.21 7.21
CA VAL A 150 -10.21 2.91 8.41
C VAL A 150 -10.44 4.43 8.38
N ALA A 151 -11.16 4.93 7.36
CA ALA A 151 -11.36 6.36 7.15
C ALA A 151 -11.90 7.08 8.40
N ARG A 152 -12.88 6.48 9.09
CA ARG A 152 -13.46 7.05 10.32
C ARG A 152 -12.53 6.99 11.54
N ILE A 153 -11.52 6.10 11.51
CA ILE A 153 -10.46 6.03 12.54
C ILE A 153 -9.35 7.04 12.21
N LEU A 154 -9.07 7.25 10.92
CA LEU A 154 -8.11 8.27 10.46
C LEU A 154 -8.56 9.70 10.78
N GLY A 155 -9.88 9.93 10.74
CA GLY A 155 -10.47 11.26 10.80
C GLY A 155 -10.40 12.01 9.47
N ASP A 156 -11.26 13.04 9.33
CA ASP A 156 -11.34 13.86 8.13
C ASP A 156 -10.13 14.81 7.98
N GLY A 157 -9.85 15.22 6.75
CA GLY A 157 -8.75 16.11 6.39
C GLY A 157 -7.62 15.42 5.60
N LYS A 158 -6.48 16.10 5.49
CA LYS A 158 -5.30 15.57 4.79
C LYS A 158 -4.70 14.40 5.55
N VAL A 159 -4.48 13.27 4.86
CA VAL A 159 -3.89 12.06 5.45
C VAL A 159 -2.54 11.66 4.82
N GLY A 160 -2.22 12.18 3.63
CA GLY A 160 -0.95 11.90 2.95
C GLY A 160 -0.94 12.35 1.50
N GLY A 161 -0.10 11.75 0.68
CA GLY A 161 -0.01 12.04 -0.74
C GLY A 161 0.97 11.15 -1.49
N PHE A 162 0.97 11.31 -2.81
CA PHE A 162 1.98 10.80 -3.72
C PHE A 162 2.87 11.96 -4.17
N MET A 163 4.18 11.83 -4.07
CA MET A 163 5.14 12.79 -4.60
C MET A 163 5.90 12.18 -5.76
N ASP A 164 5.76 12.77 -6.95
CA ASP A 164 6.48 12.33 -8.16
C ASP A 164 7.96 12.74 -8.14
N ALA A 165 8.68 12.38 -9.20
CA ALA A 165 10.11 12.70 -9.31
C ALA A 165 10.40 14.19 -9.52
N GLU A 166 9.42 15.01 -9.90
CA GLU A 166 9.51 16.48 -9.97
C GLU A 166 9.18 17.15 -8.64
N GLY A 167 8.81 16.39 -7.59
CA GLY A 167 8.40 16.91 -6.29
C GLY A 167 6.95 17.41 -6.25
N ARG A 168 6.15 17.18 -7.30
CA ARG A 168 4.72 17.51 -7.29
C ARG A 168 3.97 16.49 -6.45
N THR A 169 3.06 16.97 -5.62
CA THR A 169 2.32 16.10 -4.70
C THR A 169 0.85 16.04 -5.05
N SER A 170 0.32 14.83 -5.26
CA SER A 170 -1.11 14.52 -5.26
C SER A 170 -1.56 14.21 -3.84
N VAL A 171 -2.54 14.94 -3.33
CA VAL A 171 -2.93 14.93 -1.91
C VAL A 171 -4.04 13.91 -1.65
N TRP A 172 -3.88 13.09 -0.61
CA TRP A 172 -4.94 12.22 -0.10
C TRP A 172 -5.67 12.90 1.05
N THR A 173 -7.00 12.93 0.95
CA THR A 173 -7.87 13.42 2.01
C THR A 173 -8.91 12.38 2.41
N ILE A 174 -9.40 12.49 3.62
CA ILE A 174 -10.65 11.85 4.05
C ILE A 174 -11.69 12.97 4.17
N GLU A 175 -12.83 12.80 3.51
CA GLU A 175 -13.95 13.74 3.53
C GLU A 175 -15.24 12.99 3.83
N ASP A 176 -15.85 13.29 4.96
CA ASP A 176 -16.99 12.55 5.51
C ASP A 176 -16.77 11.02 5.51
N GLY A 177 -15.58 10.60 5.97
CA GLY A 177 -15.17 9.20 6.03
C GLY A 177 -14.96 8.52 4.67
N SER A 178 -14.84 9.29 3.59
CA SER A 178 -14.55 8.82 2.22
C SER A 178 -13.14 9.22 1.81
N PRO A 179 -12.34 8.31 1.24
CA PRO A 179 -11.03 8.69 0.71
C PRO A 179 -11.15 9.46 -0.61
N HIS A 180 -10.33 10.50 -0.75
CA HIS A 180 -10.22 11.34 -1.94
C HIS A 180 -8.75 11.52 -2.34
N ILE A 181 -8.53 11.86 -3.61
CA ILE A 181 -7.25 12.28 -4.16
C ILE A 181 -7.44 13.56 -4.99
N ASP A 182 -6.66 14.60 -4.69
CA ASP A 182 -6.72 15.91 -5.37
C ASP A 182 -8.16 16.47 -5.45
N GLY A 183 -8.94 16.29 -4.36
CA GLY A 183 -10.33 16.72 -4.25
C GLY A 183 -11.35 15.87 -5.00
N GLY A 184 -10.93 14.82 -5.73
CA GLY A 184 -11.80 13.85 -6.37
C GLY A 184 -11.97 12.57 -5.54
N PRO A 185 -13.13 11.87 -5.63
CA PRO A 185 -13.36 10.63 -4.89
C PRO A 185 -12.40 9.52 -5.36
N ALA A 186 -11.79 8.83 -4.41
CA ALA A 186 -10.92 7.69 -4.66
C ALA A 186 -11.64 6.34 -4.48
N GLY A 187 -12.95 6.31 -4.69
CA GLY A 187 -13.76 5.09 -4.64
C GLY A 187 -14.93 5.19 -3.67
N TRP A 188 -14.91 4.40 -2.63
CA TRP A 188 -16.07 4.14 -1.75
C TRP A 188 -16.47 5.34 -0.90
N ARG A 189 -17.78 5.62 -0.84
CA ARG A 189 -18.36 6.63 0.07
C ARG A 189 -18.18 6.22 1.53
N GLY A 190 -18.28 7.20 2.44
CA GLY A 190 -18.04 7.06 3.87
C GLY A 190 -18.78 5.88 4.53
N GLY A 191 -18.14 5.30 5.54
CA GLY A 191 -18.75 4.31 6.43
C GLY A 191 -19.47 4.99 7.61
N GLU A 192 -20.13 4.16 8.43
CA GLU A 192 -20.74 4.62 9.68
C GLU A 192 -19.67 5.26 10.59
N PRO A 193 -20.02 6.34 11.32
CA PRO A 193 -19.13 6.94 12.30
C PRO A 193 -18.71 5.94 13.38
N VAL A 194 -17.47 6.07 13.86
CA VAL A 194 -17.02 5.39 15.08
C VAL A 194 -17.40 6.21 16.31
N SER A 195 -17.50 5.56 17.47
CA SER A 195 -17.94 6.19 18.72
C SER A 195 -17.06 7.36 19.17
N ASN A 196 -15.76 7.31 18.82
CA ASN A 196 -14.80 8.37 19.10
C ASN A 196 -13.83 8.51 17.91
N GLY A 197 -14.03 9.51 17.06
CA GLY A 197 -13.17 9.79 15.89
C GLY A 197 -11.78 10.33 16.26
N ASP A 198 -11.62 10.92 17.42
CA ASP A 198 -10.35 11.48 17.93
C ASP A 198 -9.60 10.49 18.84
N ALA A 199 -10.12 9.28 18.99
CA ALA A 199 -9.51 8.24 19.80
C ALA A 199 -8.02 8.02 19.48
N PRO A 200 -7.18 7.68 20.47
CA PRO A 200 -5.80 7.29 20.25
C PRO A 200 -5.72 6.04 19.37
N VAL A 201 -4.68 5.96 18.53
CA VAL A 201 -4.50 4.85 17.59
C VAL A 201 -3.10 4.24 17.74
N ALA A 202 -3.04 2.95 17.96
CA ALA A 202 -1.83 2.14 17.85
C ALA A 202 -1.80 1.45 16.47
N VAL A 203 -0.76 1.71 15.66
CA VAL A 203 -0.57 1.08 14.35
C VAL A 203 0.48 -0.01 14.47
N LEU A 204 0.15 -1.26 14.12
CA LEU A 204 1.10 -2.37 14.18
C LEU A 204 1.69 -2.66 12.80
N THR A 205 3.02 -2.72 12.71
CA THR A 205 3.76 -3.03 11.47
C THR A 205 4.75 -4.17 11.69
N ASP A 206 5.12 -4.84 10.61
CA ASP A 206 6.21 -5.82 10.57
C ASP A 206 6.97 -5.74 9.24
N ARG A 207 8.00 -6.56 9.08
CA ARG A 207 8.83 -6.63 7.86
C ARG A 207 8.07 -7.10 6.61
N SER A 208 6.83 -7.56 6.75
CA SER A 208 5.95 -7.91 5.63
C SER A 208 4.95 -6.80 5.30
N THR A 209 4.88 -5.74 6.10
CA THR A 209 4.09 -4.54 5.78
C THR A 209 4.76 -3.82 4.62
N ALA A 210 4.15 -3.85 3.42
CA ALA A 210 4.77 -3.36 2.19
C ALA A 210 3.81 -2.57 1.30
N SER A 211 4.36 -1.69 0.45
CA SER A 211 3.62 -1.01 -0.62
C SER A 211 2.35 -0.32 -0.08
N SER A 212 1.15 -0.71 -0.54
CA SER A 212 -0.11 -0.13 -0.03
C SER A 212 -0.35 -0.35 1.47
N GLY A 213 0.28 -1.36 2.09
CA GLY A 213 0.32 -1.50 3.55
C GLY A 213 1.12 -0.37 4.19
N GLU A 214 2.25 0.03 3.57
CA GLU A 214 3.03 1.20 3.99
C GLU A 214 2.28 2.50 3.73
N ALA A 215 1.50 2.61 2.64
CA ALA A 215 0.64 3.78 2.40
C ALA A 215 -0.37 3.99 3.54
N VAL A 216 -0.98 2.92 4.05
CA VAL A 216 -1.89 3.01 5.20
C VAL A 216 -1.12 3.41 6.46
N ALA A 217 0.07 2.85 6.71
CA ALA A 217 0.92 3.25 7.83
C ALA A 217 1.29 4.74 7.74
N VAL A 218 1.68 5.23 6.55
CA VAL A 218 1.98 6.63 6.28
C VAL A 218 0.77 7.54 6.52
N ALA A 219 -0.45 7.11 6.16
CA ALA A 219 -1.67 7.88 6.40
C ALA A 219 -1.93 8.13 7.91
N PHE A 220 -1.44 7.27 8.79
CA PHE A 220 -1.49 7.46 10.23
C PHE A 220 -0.35 8.31 10.79
N ARG A 221 0.77 8.52 10.03
CA ARG A 221 1.89 9.36 10.48
C ARG A 221 1.47 10.83 10.61
N GLY A 222 1.85 11.43 11.73
CA GLY A 222 1.49 12.82 12.05
C GLY A 222 0.02 13.03 12.46
N ARG A 223 -0.81 11.96 12.58
CA ARG A 223 -2.11 12.05 13.22
C ARG A 223 -1.91 12.23 14.74
N PRO A 224 -2.63 13.18 15.39
CA PRO A 224 -2.58 13.32 16.84
C PRO A 224 -2.91 12.00 17.55
N HIS A 225 -2.34 11.81 18.73
CA HIS A 225 -2.59 10.62 19.58
C HIS A 225 -2.42 9.29 18.81
N THR A 226 -1.38 9.21 17.99
CA THR A 226 -1.10 8.01 17.20
C THR A 226 0.34 7.56 17.40
N ARG A 227 0.55 6.26 17.59
CA ARG A 227 1.86 5.66 17.78
C ARG A 227 1.94 4.33 17.04
N SER A 228 3.08 4.02 16.43
CA SER A 228 3.32 2.76 15.76
C SER A 228 4.21 1.82 16.57
N PHE A 229 3.93 0.51 16.47
CA PHE A 229 4.57 -0.55 17.23
C PHE A 229 4.94 -1.71 16.32
N GLY A 230 6.00 -2.45 16.65
CA GLY A 230 6.43 -3.63 15.95
C GLY A 230 7.77 -3.48 15.29
N GLU A 231 7.92 -3.87 14.04
CA GLU A 231 9.17 -3.78 13.30
C GLU A 231 9.06 -2.79 12.12
N SER A 232 10.21 -2.35 11.60
CA SER A 232 10.29 -1.58 10.37
C SER A 232 9.55 -2.31 9.23
N THR A 233 8.91 -1.55 8.36
CA THR A 233 8.21 -2.09 7.19
C THR A 233 9.18 -2.70 6.18
N TYR A 234 8.66 -3.26 5.09
CA TYR A 234 9.46 -3.90 4.04
C TYR A 234 10.41 -2.92 3.33
N GLY A 235 9.96 -1.69 3.08
CA GLY A 235 10.81 -0.64 2.52
C GLY A 235 10.56 -0.31 1.05
N VAL A 236 9.32 -0.44 0.61
CA VAL A 236 8.85 0.05 -0.70
C VAL A 236 7.67 1.02 -0.51
N PRO A 237 7.88 2.15 0.23
CA PRO A 237 6.84 3.14 0.49
C PRO A 237 6.58 4.02 -0.74
N THR A 238 6.26 3.36 -1.86
CA THR A 238 6.16 3.95 -3.19
C THR A 238 4.87 3.53 -3.88
N SER A 239 4.44 4.32 -4.86
CA SER A 239 3.26 4.06 -5.69
C SER A 239 3.66 3.59 -7.06
N ASN A 240 3.00 2.52 -7.51
CA ASN A 240 3.15 1.97 -8.83
C ASN A 240 1.97 2.33 -9.74
N THR A 241 2.27 2.66 -11.00
CA THR A 241 1.30 2.80 -12.08
C THR A 241 1.41 1.62 -13.05
N SER A 242 0.26 1.06 -13.42
CA SER A 242 0.17 -0.03 -14.39
C SER A 242 0.07 0.51 -15.81
N HIS A 243 1.00 0.12 -16.67
CA HIS A 243 0.99 0.44 -18.11
C HIS A 243 0.76 -0.84 -18.92
N ARG A 244 -0.42 -0.92 -19.56
CA ARG A 244 -0.72 -2.06 -20.43
C ARG A 244 0.01 -1.91 -21.76
N LEU A 245 0.72 -2.98 -22.17
CA LEU A 245 1.38 -3.08 -23.47
C LEU A 245 0.44 -3.68 -24.53
N SER A 246 0.83 -3.58 -25.81
CA SER A 246 -0.04 -3.90 -26.95
C SER A 246 -0.45 -5.37 -27.05
N ASP A 247 0.32 -6.27 -26.47
CA ASP A 247 0.07 -7.73 -26.45
C ASP A 247 -0.70 -8.19 -25.19
N GLY A 248 -1.03 -7.25 -24.28
CA GLY A 248 -1.71 -7.52 -23.04
C GLY A 248 -0.81 -7.71 -21.83
N ALA A 249 0.51 -7.75 -22.01
CA ALA A 249 1.48 -7.68 -20.92
C ALA A 249 1.36 -6.34 -20.17
N MET A 250 1.91 -6.26 -18.96
CA MET A 250 1.85 -5.09 -18.11
C MET A 250 3.23 -4.71 -17.59
N LEU A 251 3.58 -3.45 -17.78
CA LEU A 251 4.69 -2.82 -17.08
C LEU A 251 4.13 -2.09 -15.86
N LEU A 252 4.57 -2.49 -14.68
CA LEU A 252 4.25 -1.86 -13.42
C LEU A 252 5.43 -0.97 -13.04
N LEU A 253 5.26 0.35 -13.04
CA LEU A 253 6.35 1.30 -12.77
C LEU A 253 6.13 2.01 -11.45
N THR A 254 7.17 2.08 -10.65
CA THR A 254 7.26 2.99 -9.51
C THR A 254 7.37 4.42 -10.02
N GLU A 255 6.35 5.25 -9.77
CA GLU A 255 6.25 6.62 -10.28
C GLU A 255 6.23 7.68 -9.19
N ALA A 256 5.94 7.33 -7.93
CA ALA A 256 5.88 8.28 -6.83
C ALA A 256 6.30 7.66 -5.49
N ARG A 257 6.73 8.50 -4.56
CA ARG A 257 6.92 8.18 -3.14
C ARG A 257 5.67 8.52 -2.35
N PHE A 258 5.48 7.86 -1.21
CA PHE A 258 4.47 8.31 -0.24
C PHE A 258 5.00 9.49 0.57
N VAL A 259 4.09 10.43 0.82
CA VAL A 259 4.31 11.53 1.77
C VAL A 259 3.20 11.51 2.82
N ASP A 260 3.56 11.79 4.07
CA ASP A 260 2.58 11.87 5.14
C ASP A 260 1.84 13.23 5.16
N ARG A 261 0.90 13.40 6.10
CA ARG A 261 0.14 14.64 6.25
C ARG A 261 0.98 15.86 6.58
N THR A 262 2.21 15.68 7.10
CA THR A 262 3.15 16.76 7.40
C THR A 262 4.00 17.16 6.20
N GLY A 263 4.00 16.35 5.13
CA GLY A 263 4.80 16.53 3.92
C GLY A 263 6.14 15.78 3.95
N ARG A 264 6.40 14.93 4.95
CA ARG A 264 7.60 14.09 4.98
C ARG A 264 7.46 12.97 3.95
N ALA A 265 8.44 12.87 3.06
CA ALA A 265 8.56 11.77 2.08
C ALA A 265 9.24 10.54 2.69
N TYR A 266 8.88 9.37 2.15
CA TYR A 266 9.43 8.07 2.55
C TYR A 266 10.03 7.37 1.33
N ASP A 267 11.25 6.87 1.46
CA ASP A 267 12.02 6.18 0.40
C ASP A 267 12.78 4.94 0.92
N ALA A 268 12.55 4.58 2.18
CA ALA A 268 13.20 3.48 2.87
C ALA A 268 12.21 2.79 3.83
N PRO A 269 12.55 1.65 4.43
CA PRO A 269 11.74 1.02 5.47
C PRO A 269 11.30 2.01 6.53
N ILE A 270 10.00 2.03 6.86
CA ILE A 270 9.41 2.95 7.84
C ILE A 270 9.58 2.34 9.23
N PRO A 271 10.43 2.93 10.10
CA PRO A 271 10.59 2.41 11.45
C PRO A 271 9.33 2.67 12.29
N PRO A 272 8.97 1.76 13.21
CA PRO A 272 7.94 2.04 14.21
C PRO A 272 8.43 3.08 15.22
N ASP A 273 7.50 3.69 15.97
CA ASP A 273 7.84 4.58 17.08
C ASP A 273 8.30 3.77 18.31
N VAL A 274 7.84 2.52 18.42
CA VAL A 274 8.25 1.56 19.46
C VAL A 274 8.64 0.26 18.78
N ASP A 275 9.93 -0.05 18.81
CA ASP A 275 10.46 -1.29 18.24
C ASP A 275 10.15 -2.47 19.18
N VAL A 276 9.37 -3.42 18.67
CA VAL A 276 9.02 -4.67 19.37
C VAL A 276 9.10 -5.82 18.37
N PHE A 277 9.96 -6.78 18.62
CA PHE A 277 10.12 -7.93 17.74
C PHE A 277 8.80 -8.71 17.56
N THR A 278 8.44 -8.96 16.31
CA THR A 278 7.24 -9.72 15.92
C THR A 278 7.55 -11.21 15.80
N GLU A 279 7.15 -11.99 16.80
CA GLU A 279 7.13 -13.44 16.66
C GLU A 279 5.89 -13.86 15.87
N LEU A 280 6.05 -14.21 14.59
CA LEU A 280 4.93 -14.46 13.66
C LEU A 280 3.93 -15.53 14.14
N ARG A 281 4.40 -16.51 14.96
CA ARG A 281 3.55 -17.58 15.51
C ARG A 281 2.63 -17.11 16.63
N THR A 282 2.96 -15.99 17.26
CA THR A 282 2.19 -15.44 18.39
C THR A 282 1.20 -14.35 17.96
N VAL A 283 1.27 -13.88 16.72
CA VAL A 283 0.39 -12.81 16.20
C VAL A 283 -1.09 -13.14 16.42
N GLY A 284 -1.77 -12.28 17.16
CA GLY A 284 -3.19 -12.40 17.49
C GLY A 284 -3.52 -13.41 18.61
N THR A 285 -2.50 -13.98 19.27
CA THR A 285 -2.66 -14.82 20.47
C THR A 285 -2.41 -14.01 21.74
N SER A 286 -2.60 -14.63 22.92
CA SER A 286 -2.26 -14.03 24.22
C SER A 286 -0.77 -13.82 24.47
N ARG A 287 0.11 -14.28 23.54
CA ARG A 287 1.57 -14.09 23.60
C ARG A 287 2.06 -13.06 22.59
N ASP A 288 1.18 -12.29 21.99
CA ASP A 288 1.50 -11.26 21.00
C ASP A 288 2.07 -10.02 21.70
N ARG A 289 3.39 -9.98 21.84
CA ARG A 289 4.11 -8.91 22.55
C ARG A 289 3.89 -7.52 21.92
N VAL A 290 3.76 -7.45 20.59
CA VAL A 290 3.51 -6.18 19.89
C VAL A 290 2.12 -5.66 20.23
N LEU A 291 1.11 -6.54 20.25
CA LEU A 291 -0.26 -6.18 20.62
C LEU A 291 -0.35 -5.79 22.11
N GLU A 292 0.39 -6.49 22.99
CA GLU A 292 0.41 -6.13 24.42
C GLU A 292 1.01 -4.72 24.63
N ALA A 293 2.18 -4.41 24.04
CA ALA A 293 2.78 -3.08 24.12
C ALA A 293 1.85 -1.98 23.59
N ALA A 294 1.12 -2.25 22.53
CA ALA A 294 0.11 -1.33 22.00
C ALA A 294 -1.07 -1.10 22.96
N LYS A 295 -1.56 -2.14 23.61
CA LYS A 295 -2.64 -2.04 24.62
C LYS A 295 -2.19 -1.32 25.88
N GLU A 296 -0.98 -1.59 26.37
CA GLU A 296 -0.39 -0.89 27.50
C GLU A 296 -0.32 0.62 27.23
N TRP A 297 0.20 1.00 26.07
CA TRP A 297 0.22 2.42 25.68
C TRP A 297 -1.17 3.03 25.54
N LEU A 298 -2.13 2.32 24.95
CA LEU A 298 -3.51 2.80 24.81
C LEU A 298 -4.17 3.00 26.19
N ALA A 299 -3.88 2.14 27.17
CA ALA A 299 -4.42 2.23 28.52
C ALA A 299 -3.95 3.49 29.27
N GLU A 300 -2.82 4.06 28.88
CA GLU A 300 -2.27 5.31 29.43
C GLU A 300 -2.84 6.56 28.76
N GLN A 301 -3.66 6.41 27.70
CA GLN A 301 -4.18 7.56 26.98
C GLN A 301 -5.46 8.11 27.63
N PRO A 302 -5.66 9.44 27.59
CA PRO A 302 -6.87 10.05 28.14
C PRO A 302 -8.15 9.44 27.57
N GLY A 303 -9.08 9.06 28.43
CA GLY A 303 -10.34 8.42 28.08
C GLY A 303 -10.28 6.90 27.93
N CYS A 304 -9.11 6.27 28.12
CA CYS A 304 -8.90 4.83 28.14
C CYS A 304 -8.41 4.30 29.50
N GLU A 305 -8.34 5.16 30.52
CA GLU A 305 -7.91 4.84 31.90
C GLU A 305 -8.84 3.86 32.59
#